data_ee55885be402cbdecddb3231a8b66ae0
#
_entry.id   ee55885be402cbdecddb3231a8b66ae0
#
_cell.length_a   1.000
_cell.length_b   1.000
_cell.length_c   1.000
_cell.angle_alpha   90.00
_cell.angle_beta   90.00
_cell.angle_gamma   90.00
#
_symmetry.space_group_name_H-M   'P 1'
#
loop_
_entity.id
_entity.type
_entity.pdbx_description
1 polymer ?
#
loop_
_entity_poly.entity_id
_entity_poly.type
_entity_poly.pdbx_seq_one_letter_code
_entity_poly.pdbx_strand_id
1 'polypeptide(L)'
;VGNLEGKDKNTYPGEGYAGKAIVEGQVAGKGWEDGLLRNAKFNNPHQICFTEDGKLYIADCGNNCIRVIDTRLSIDKATVSTPIGLPGMKGYKDGGPDIAMFNHPFGVAVSADGQIVYVADTGNKVIRKLSIE
;
A
#
# COMPACT_ATOMS: atom_id res chain seq x y z
N VAL A 1 1.52 -8.43 -13.17
CA VAL A 1 1.30 -9.86 -12.97
C VAL A 1 1.40 -10.57 -14.31
N GLY A 2 2.14 -11.64 -14.35
CA GLY A 2 2.32 -12.39 -15.56
C GLY A 2 1.12 -13.23 -15.93
N ASN A 3 1.08 -13.62 -17.20
CA ASN A 3 0.10 -14.54 -17.69
C ASN A 3 0.58 -15.97 -17.39
N LEU A 4 -0.28 -16.77 -16.78
CA LEU A 4 0.06 -18.13 -16.40
C LEU A 4 -0.21 -19.15 -17.50
N GLU A 5 -0.73 -18.73 -18.65
CA GLU A 5 -0.94 -19.62 -19.78
C GLU A 5 0.39 -20.17 -20.27
N GLY A 6 0.45 -21.47 -20.50
CA GLY A 6 1.67 -22.12 -20.94
C GLY A 6 2.68 -22.40 -19.83
N LYS A 7 2.36 -22.03 -18.59
CA LYS A 7 3.20 -22.30 -17.44
C LYS A 7 2.53 -23.28 -16.51
N ASP A 8 3.34 -23.96 -15.70
CA ASP A 8 2.84 -24.77 -14.60
C ASP A 8 2.26 -23.82 -13.55
N LYS A 9 0.95 -23.90 -13.35
CA LYS A 9 0.26 -22.99 -12.44
C LYS A 9 0.68 -23.14 -11.00
N ASN A 10 1.30 -24.26 -10.64
CA ASN A 10 1.76 -24.52 -9.29
C ASN A 10 3.16 -23.99 -9.06
N THR A 11 3.85 -23.51 -10.09
CA THR A 11 5.22 -23.08 -9.99
C THR A 11 5.43 -21.63 -10.46
N TYR A 12 4.37 -20.83 -10.47
CA TYR A 12 4.52 -19.41 -10.80
C TYR A 12 5.47 -18.76 -9.79
N PRO A 13 6.63 -18.29 -10.25
CA PRO A 13 7.64 -17.79 -9.32
C PRO A 13 7.21 -16.47 -8.67
N GLY A 14 7.50 -16.35 -7.39
CA GLY A 14 7.33 -15.08 -6.71
C GLY A 14 8.38 -14.08 -7.15
N GLU A 15 8.04 -12.82 -7.12
CA GLU A 15 8.97 -11.75 -7.48
C GLU A 15 8.66 -10.50 -6.68
N GLY A 16 9.65 -9.63 -6.51
CA GLY A 16 9.42 -8.33 -5.93
C GLY A 16 8.66 -7.47 -6.94
N TYR A 17 7.53 -6.92 -6.52
CA TYR A 17 6.70 -6.10 -7.38
C TYR A 17 6.97 -4.61 -7.15
N ALA A 18 7.03 -4.18 -5.90
CA ALA A 18 7.25 -2.79 -5.54
C ALA A 18 8.09 -2.72 -4.28
N GLY A 19 8.90 -1.66 -4.16
CA GLY A 19 9.74 -1.44 -3.01
C GLY A 19 11.17 -1.86 -3.24
N LYS A 20 12.03 -1.53 -2.29
CA LYS A 20 13.44 -1.89 -2.31
C LYS A 20 13.70 -2.99 -1.29
N ALA A 21 14.03 -4.15 -1.79
CA ALA A 21 14.35 -5.29 -0.92
C ALA A 21 15.65 -5.04 -0.17
N ILE A 22 15.76 -5.65 1.01
CA ILE A 22 17.03 -5.68 1.74
C ILE A 22 17.85 -6.79 1.13
N VAL A 23 19.00 -6.44 0.58
CA VAL A 23 19.92 -7.38 -0.04
C VAL A 23 21.21 -7.38 0.77
N GLU A 24 21.80 -8.56 0.91
CA GLU A 24 23.02 -8.71 1.69
C GLU A 24 24.10 -7.74 1.23
N GLY A 25 24.71 -7.03 2.17
CA GLY A 25 25.77 -6.07 1.88
C GLY A 25 25.27 -4.70 1.43
N GLN A 26 23.95 -4.48 1.41
CA GLN A 26 23.37 -3.21 1.01
C GLN A 26 22.64 -2.52 2.15
N VAL A 27 22.40 -1.23 2.00
CA VAL A 27 21.62 -0.47 2.96
C VAL A 27 20.16 -0.93 2.90
N ALA A 28 19.53 -1.02 4.05
CA ALA A 28 18.12 -1.43 4.13
C ALA A 28 17.24 -0.52 3.27
N GLY A 29 16.27 -1.15 2.61
CA GLY A 29 15.35 -0.44 1.73
C GLY A 29 14.12 0.14 2.40
N LYS A 30 14.07 0.13 3.73
CA LYS A 30 12.91 0.64 4.45
C LYS A 30 12.89 2.15 4.46
N GLY A 31 11.69 2.73 4.45
CA GLY A 31 11.51 4.17 4.50
C GLY A 31 10.20 4.55 3.85
N TRP A 32 10.10 5.80 3.47
CA TRP A 32 8.96 6.27 2.71
C TRP A 32 9.45 6.97 1.45
N GLU A 33 8.99 6.49 0.31
CA GLU A 33 9.29 7.09 -0.99
C GLU A 33 8.18 6.69 -1.95
N ASP A 34 7.52 7.67 -2.56
CA ASP A 34 6.59 7.44 -3.65
C ASP A 34 7.34 7.42 -4.97
N GLY A 35 6.65 7.04 -6.04
CA GLY A 35 7.22 7.05 -7.38
C GLY A 35 7.23 5.67 -8.00
N LEU A 36 8.15 5.44 -8.94
CA LEU A 36 8.21 4.18 -9.67
C LEU A 36 8.34 3.00 -8.72
N LEU A 37 7.78 1.88 -9.13
CA LEU A 37 7.68 0.69 -8.25
C LEU A 37 9.01 0.29 -7.65
N ARG A 38 10.08 0.25 -8.46
CA ARG A 38 11.38 -0.22 -7.99
C ARG A 38 12.09 0.80 -7.10
N ASN A 39 11.66 2.05 -7.12
CA ASN A 39 12.27 3.12 -6.32
C ASN A 39 11.50 3.41 -5.05
N ALA A 40 10.28 2.94 -4.97
CA ALA A 40 9.43 3.21 -3.82
C ALA A 40 9.98 2.54 -2.57
N LYS A 41 9.68 3.13 -1.43
CA LYS A 41 10.07 2.57 -0.14
C LYS A 41 8.85 2.43 0.75
N PHE A 42 8.82 1.34 1.49
CA PHE A 42 7.78 1.02 2.46
C PHE A 42 8.43 0.79 3.82
N ASN A 43 7.61 0.82 4.86
CA ASN A 43 8.11 0.51 6.20
C ASN A 43 7.13 -0.42 6.89
N ASN A 44 7.46 -1.71 6.89
CA ASN A 44 6.61 -2.76 7.48
C ASN A 44 5.20 -2.75 6.89
N PRO A 45 5.05 -2.90 5.56
CA PRO A 45 3.73 -3.04 4.98
C PRO A 45 3.09 -4.34 5.48
N HIS A 46 1.82 -4.27 5.87
CA HIS A 46 1.15 -5.43 6.44
C HIS A 46 0.12 -6.02 5.50
N GLN A 47 -1.07 -5.47 5.44
CA GLN A 47 -2.11 -6.05 4.62
C GLN A 47 -2.36 -5.24 3.36
N ILE A 48 -2.86 -5.91 2.36
CA ILE A 48 -3.17 -5.31 1.07
C ILE A 48 -4.60 -5.64 0.69
N CYS A 49 -5.18 -4.79 -0.15
CA CYS A 49 -6.53 -4.98 -0.67
C CYS A 49 -6.50 -4.64 -2.16
N PHE A 50 -6.99 -5.58 -2.99
CA PHE A 50 -7.03 -5.39 -4.43
C PHE A 50 -8.47 -5.10 -4.85
N THR A 51 -8.69 -4.02 -5.58
CA THR A 51 -10.02 -3.61 -6.00
C THR A 51 -10.32 -4.08 -7.43
N GLU A 52 -11.61 -4.11 -7.78
CA GLU A 52 -12.02 -4.57 -9.10
C GLU A 52 -11.48 -3.69 -10.22
N ASP A 53 -11.27 -2.42 -9.95
CA ASP A 53 -10.73 -1.49 -10.93
C ASP A 53 -9.21 -1.56 -11.03
N GLY A 54 -8.58 -2.54 -10.39
CA GLY A 54 -7.16 -2.80 -10.56
C GLY A 54 -6.24 -2.02 -9.64
N LYS A 55 -6.77 -1.43 -8.58
CA LYS A 55 -5.92 -0.71 -7.62
C LYS A 55 -5.55 -1.62 -6.46
N LEU A 56 -4.31 -1.50 -6.02
CA LEU A 56 -3.79 -2.22 -4.88
C LEU A 56 -3.56 -1.22 -3.75
N TYR A 57 -4.29 -1.39 -2.67
CA TYR A 57 -4.16 -0.57 -1.46
C TYR A 57 -3.29 -1.31 -0.46
N ILE A 58 -2.36 -0.61 0.16
CA ILE A 58 -1.36 -1.20 1.04
C ILE A 58 -1.34 -0.45 2.36
N ALA A 59 -1.55 -1.17 3.45
CA ALA A 59 -1.42 -0.60 4.79
C ALA A 59 0.08 -0.55 5.13
N ASP A 60 0.68 0.62 4.99
CA ASP A 60 2.11 0.82 5.22
C ASP A 60 2.32 1.19 6.68
N CYS A 61 2.29 0.19 7.52
CA CYS A 61 2.16 0.30 8.98
C CYS A 61 3.21 1.22 9.61
N GLY A 62 4.47 1.01 9.27
CA GLY A 62 5.56 1.78 9.88
C GLY A 62 5.60 3.23 9.41
N ASN A 63 4.94 3.55 8.29
CA ASN A 63 4.84 4.91 7.78
C ASN A 63 3.52 5.59 8.16
N ASN A 64 2.63 4.87 8.85
CA ASN A 64 1.36 5.41 9.35
C ASN A 64 0.47 5.95 8.24
N CYS A 65 0.43 5.27 7.10
CA CYS A 65 -0.35 5.73 5.96
C CYS A 65 -0.80 4.55 5.09
N ILE A 66 -1.61 4.85 4.10
CA ILE A 66 -2.09 3.88 3.11
C ILE A 66 -1.49 4.25 1.76
N ARG A 67 -0.84 3.28 1.11
CA ARG A 67 -0.23 3.44 -0.20
C ARG A 67 -1.10 2.80 -1.27
N VAL A 68 -1.02 3.30 -2.49
CA VAL A 68 -1.85 2.79 -3.60
C VAL A 68 -1.01 2.65 -4.86
N ILE A 69 -1.27 1.57 -5.61
CA ILE A 69 -0.66 1.33 -6.92
C ILE A 69 -1.79 1.02 -7.91
N ASP A 70 -1.74 1.64 -9.08
CA ASP A 70 -2.64 1.25 -10.17
C ASP A 70 -1.97 0.13 -10.96
N THR A 71 -2.41 -1.10 -10.70
CA THR A 71 -1.78 -2.29 -11.29
C THR A 71 -2.10 -2.48 -12.76
N ARG A 72 -3.01 -1.69 -13.33
CA ARG A 72 -3.31 -1.77 -14.76
C ARG A 72 -2.21 -1.15 -15.61
N LEU A 73 -1.42 -0.28 -15.04
CA LEU A 73 -0.29 0.31 -15.74
C LEU A 73 0.86 -0.69 -15.82
N SER A 74 1.67 -0.57 -16.86
CA SER A 74 2.83 -1.45 -17.01
C SER A 74 3.82 -1.23 -15.86
N ILE A 75 4.65 -2.23 -15.61
CA ILE A 75 5.59 -2.20 -14.49
C ILE A 75 6.56 -1.00 -14.60
N ASP A 76 6.82 -0.53 -15.83
CA ASP A 76 7.70 0.60 -16.04
C ASP A 76 7.04 1.95 -15.76
N LYS A 77 5.71 1.99 -15.75
CA LYS A 77 4.96 3.25 -15.63
C LYS A 77 4.18 3.36 -14.33
N ALA A 78 3.84 2.23 -13.71
CA ALA A 78 3.09 2.25 -12.46
C ALA A 78 3.91 2.93 -11.37
N THR A 79 3.21 3.62 -10.49
CA THR A 79 3.84 4.31 -9.36
C THR A 79 3.11 3.99 -8.08
N VAL A 80 3.83 4.15 -6.98
CA VAL A 80 3.27 4.10 -5.63
C VAL A 80 2.93 5.53 -5.23
N SER A 81 1.73 5.73 -4.72
CA SER A 81 1.30 7.02 -4.17
C SER A 81 0.81 6.84 -2.75
N THR A 82 0.63 7.94 -2.04
CA THR A 82 0.18 7.95 -0.65
C THR A 82 -1.04 8.85 -0.50
N PRO A 83 -2.23 8.39 -0.97
CA PRO A 83 -3.40 9.25 -0.96
C PRO A 83 -4.07 9.40 0.41
N ILE A 84 -3.73 8.56 1.38
CA ILE A 84 -4.43 8.52 2.66
C ILE A 84 -3.41 8.50 3.79
N GLY A 85 -3.53 9.46 4.68
CA GLY A 85 -2.65 9.59 5.84
C GLY A 85 -1.47 10.50 5.58
N LEU A 86 -0.73 10.79 6.64
CA LEU A 86 0.45 11.66 6.60
C LEU A 86 1.68 10.81 6.89
N PRO A 87 2.50 10.53 5.88
CA PRO A 87 3.66 9.64 6.07
C PRO A 87 4.57 10.10 7.19
N GLY A 88 4.92 9.17 8.07
CA GLY A 88 5.81 9.44 9.18
C GLY A 88 5.17 10.18 10.34
N MET A 89 3.89 10.54 10.25
CA MET A 89 3.22 11.28 11.30
C MET A 89 2.18 10.42 12.00
N LYS A 90 2.60 9.80 13.07
CA LYS A 90 1.74 8.98 13.89
C LYS A 90 0.77 9.84 14.68
N GLY A 91 -0.49 9.46 14.76
CA GLY A 91 -1.46 10.20 15.56
C GLY A 91 -2.88 9.66 15.38
N TYR A 92 -3.81 10.40 15.94
CA TYR A 92 -5.22 10.13 15.78
C TYR A 92 -5.92 11.43 15.41
N LYS A 93 -6.36 11.53 14.18
CA LYS A 93 -7.04 12.71 13.69
C LYS A 93 -8.01 12.31 12.60
N ASP A 94 -9.28 12.68 12.76
CA ASP A 94 -10.30 12.46 11.75
C ASP A 94 -10.25 13.57 10.70
N GLY A 95 -10.83 13.31 9.56
CA GLY A 95 -10.89 14.25 8.46
C GLY A 95 -10.75 13.54 7.14
N GLY A 96 -10.53 14.31 6.09
CA GLY A 96 -10.34 13.74 4.76
C GLY A 96 -9.06 12.95 4.64
N PRO A 97 -8.89 12.25 3.51
CA PRO A 97 -7.72 11.38 3.31
C PRO A 97 -6.39 12.10 3.47
N ASP A 98 -6.32 13.37 3.12
CA ASP A 98 -5.09 14.14 3.13
C ASP A 98 -4.76 14.77 4.50
N ILE A 99 -5.66 14.68 5.47
CA ILE A 99 -5.41 15.23 6.80
C ILE A 99 -5.58 14.22 7.92
N ALA A 100 -6.19 13.07 7.65
CA ALA A 100 -6.36 12.03 8.65
C ALA A 100 -5.01 11.50 9.12
N MET A 101 -4.90 11.20 10.40
CA MET A 101 -3.69 10.63 10.98
C MET A 101 -3.99 9.27 11.58
N PHE A 102 -3.06 8.36 11.42
CA PHE A 102 -3.18 6.97 11.88
C PHE A 102 -2.01 6.62 12.77
N ASN A 103 -2.14 5.51 13.47
CA ASN A 103 -1.08 4.97 14.30
C ASN A 103 -0.95 3.46 14.01
N HIS A 104 0.05 3.10 13.21
CA HIS A 104 0.34 1.73 12.83
C HIS A 104 -0.87 1.03 12.20
N PRO A 105 -1.38 1.53 11.07
CA PRO A 105 -2.48 0.86 10.39
C PRO A 105 -2.02 -0.49 9.84
N PHE A 106 -2.76 -1.55 10.17
CA PHE A 106 -2.42 -2.92 9.80
C PHE A 106 -3.16 -3.40 8.58
N GLY A 107 -4.41 -3.00 8.43
CA GLY A 107 -5.25 -3.51 7.36
C GLY A 107 -6.03 -2.43 6.68
N VAL A 108 -6.42 -2.71 5.44
CA VAL A 108 -7.20 -1.80 4.62
C VAL A 108 -8.19 -2.60 3.80
N ALA A 109 -9.40 -2.08 3.68
CA ALA A 109 -10.45 -2.66 2.84
C ALA A 109 -11.15 -1.52 2.12
N VAL A 110 -11.60 -1.79 0.89
CA VAL A 110 -12.22 -0.78 0.05
C VAL A 110 -13.58 -1.28 -0.40
N SER A 111 -14.58 -0.41 -0.39
CA SER A 111 -15.91 -0.76 -0.85
C SER A 111 -15.91 -1.08 -2.34
N ALA A 112 -16.94 -1.83 -2.79
CA ALA A 112 -17.02 -2.29 -4.17
C ALA A 112 -17.00 -1.14 -5.18
N ASP A 113 -17.56 0.01 -4.82
CA ASP A 113 -17.59 1.17 -5.70
C ASP A 113 -16.32 2.03 -5.60
N GLY A 114 -15.37 1.65 -4.74
CA GLY A 114 -14.12 2.38 -4.60
C GLY A 114 -14.22 3.68 -3.83
N GLN A 115 -15.37 4.01 -3.26
CA GLN A 115 -15.60 5.31 -2.65
C GLN A 115 -15.27 5.35 -1.15
N ILE A 116 -15.32 4.20 -0.49
CA ILE A 116 -15.13 4.13 0.96
C ILE A 116 -13.94 3.24 1.25
N VAL A 117 -13.05 3.73 2.10
CA VAL A 117 -11.90 2.97 2.58
C VAL A 117 -12.03 2.78 4.09
N TYR A 118 -11.86 1.54 4.51
CA TYR A 118 -11.83 1.20 5.93
C TYR A 118 -10.40 0.85 6.31
N VAL A 119 -9.92 1.37 7.43
CA VAL A 119 -8.56 1.15 7.88
C VAL A 119 -8.58 0.60 9.29
N ALA A 120 -7.89 -0.53 9.48
CA ALA A 120 -7.68 -1.07 10.83
C ALA A 120 -6.54 -0.29 11.47
N ASP A 121 -6.90 0.74 12.22
CA ASP A 121 -5.94 1.66 12.83
C ASP A 121 -5.48 1.09 14.17
N THR A 122 -4.63 0.09 14.09
CA THR A 122 -4.31 -0.83 15.18
C THR A 122 -3.72 -0.12 16.40
N GLY A 123 -2.81 0.81 16.19
CA GLY A 123 -2.19 1.54 17.29
C GLY A 123 -3.18 2.42 18.06
N ASN A 124 -4.25 2.84 17.40
CA ASN A 124 -5.33 3.63 18.02
C ASN A 124 -6.50 2.76 18.46
N LYS A 125 -6.48 1.47 18.14
CA LYS A 125 -7.49 0.49 18.55
C LYS A 125 -8.89 0.79 18.02
N VAL A 126 -8.97 1.35 16.81
CA VAL A 126 -10.25 1.69 16.16
C VAL A 126 -10.22 1.29 14.69
N ILE A 127 -11.40 1.19 14.11
CA ILE A 127 -11.57 1.07 12.66
C ILE A 127 -11.94 2.45 12.13
N ARG A 128 -11.17 2.93 11.16
CA ARG A 128 -11.40 4.23 10.56
C ARG A 128 -12.14 4.06 9.24
N LYS A 129 -12.98 5.00 8.91
CA LYS A 129 -13.75 4.99 7.67
C LYS A 129 -13.53 6.33 6.97
N LEU A 130 -13.14 6.28 5.70
CA LEU A 130 -12.86 7.48 4.92
C LEU A 130 -13.60 7.42 3.59
N SER A 131 -14.04 8.57 3.13
CA SER A 131 -14.58 8.75 1.79
C SER A 131 -13.48 9.34 0.92
N ILE A 132 -13.24 8.76 -0.25
CA ILE A 132 -12.14 9.16 -1.11
C ILE A 132 -12.58 9.68 -2.48
N GLU A 133 -13.81 10.07 -2.61
CA GLU A 133 -14.26 10.68 -3.86
C GLU A 133 -13.69 12.08 -4.05
#